data_3562f82d0a64bccc4d154d38050ae43f
#
_entry.id   3562f82d0a64bccc4d154d38050ae43f
#
_cell.length_a   1.000
_cell.length_b   1.000
_cell.length_c   1.000
_cell.angle_alpha   90.00
_cell.angle_beta   90.00
_cell.angle_gamma   90.00
#
_symmetry.space_group_name_H-M   'P 1'
#
loop_
_entity.id
_entity.type
_entity.pdbx_description
1 polymer ?
#
loop_
_entity_poly.entity_id
_entity_poly.type
_entity_poly.pdbx_seq_one_letter_code
_entity_poly.pdbx_strand_id
1 'polypeptide(L)'
;MFASVVLLILSFFDVVFFFIPSPVDPILNSTFEKKTPKFEGALKVNSMLTKTERLFEGKVFGPESMAVDSKGTVEFWSKCGRPLGMRFDRNGINLIVADAYFGLLEVNPETKVVKILLPPATGFNGKPFRFVNHLDIDEDGTIFFTDSSAKWQAHQASYSFFEGDKTGRLMAYHLKTGELELLMDGLYFANGVQISPEGDHLLVVEYAASRIMKYYIKGENKGKSEVFVENLPGYPDNIRPSSSGGYWVAMSMVFTEFNDMLMYSYPRARNFLAKVFYLPWLVNFAGPNYGLILELDRNGHITRSFQDPTGSVVPGHISEVYDDGNVLYLGSYQSSFLGKLELKD
;
A
#
# COMPACT_ATOMS: atom_id res chain seq x y z
N MET A 1 11.74 42.16 -25.91
CA MET A 1 12.20 40.80 -25.58
C MET A 1 11.61 40.24 -24.27
N PHE A 2 11.74 40.91 -23.12
CA PHE A 2 11.16 40.45 -21.85
C PHE A 2 9.64 40.29 -21.89
N ALA A 3 8.90 41.30 -22.36
CA ALA A 3 7.45 41.25 -22.48
C ALA A 3 6.95 40.12 -23.43
N SER A 4 7.67 39.85 -24.50
CA SER A 4 7.33 38.77 -25.45
C SER A 4 7.54 37.39 -24.83
N VAL A 5 8.54 37.22 -24.00
CA VAL A 5 8.80 35.98 -23.25
C VAL A 5 7.70 35.75 -22.20
N VAL A 6 7.29 36.80 -21.48
CA VAL A 6 6.19 36.72 -20.50
C VAL A 6 4.89 36.34 -21.17
N LEU A 7 4.55 36.98 -22.33
CA LEU A 7 3.35 36.65 -23.10
C LEU A 7 3.37 35.19 -23.60
N LEU A 8 4.50 34.67 -24.05
CA LEU A 8 4.63 33.30 -24.48
C LEU A 8 4.41 32.32 -23.30
N ILE A 9 4.97 32.63 -22.14
CA ILE A 9 4.78 31.82 -20.93
C ILE A 9 3.29 31.84 -20.51
N LEU A 10 2.65 33.01 -20.47
CA LEU A 10 1.23 33.12 -20.13
C LEU A 10 0.36 32.37 -21.14
N SER A 11 0.63 32.52 -22.45
CA SER A 11 -0.09 31.78 -23.50
C SER A 11 0.11 30.26 -23.36
N PHE A 12 1.29 29.80 -23.01
CA PHE A 12 1.54 28.38 -22.72
C PHE A 12 0.67 27.89 -21.56
N PHE A 13 0.63 28.63 -20.45
CA PHE A 13 -0.21 28.27 -19.31
C PHE A 13 -1.69 28.26 -19.68
N ASP A 14 -2.18 29.23 -20.45
CA ASP A 14 -3.57 29.28 -20.93
C ASP A 14 -3.89 28.06 -21.80
N VAL A 15 -3.02 27.73 -22.76
CA VAL A 15 -3.21 26.56 -23.63
C VAL A 15 -3.25 25.28 -22.82
N VAL A 16 -2.29 25.08 -21.90
CA VAL A 16 -2.26 23.88 -21.05
C VAL A 16 -3.50 23.82 -20.17
N PHE A 17 -3.90 24.93 -19.56
CA PHE A 17 -5.00 24.97 -18.61
C PHE A 17 -6.36 24.71 -19.27
N PHE A 18 -6.62 25.33 -20.43
CA PHE A 18 -7.94 25.31 -21.05
C PHE A 18 -8.11 24.30 -22.17
N PHE A 19 -7.05 23.95 -22.90
CA PHE A 19 -7.16 23.16 -24.13
C PHE A 19 -6.55 21.75 -24.04
N ILE A 20 -5.61 21.49 -23.13
CA ILE A 20 -5.07 20.14 -22.95
C ILE A 20 -5.97 19.36 -21.97
N PRO A 21 -6.54 18.22 -22.39
CA PRO A 21 -7.32 17.39 -21.48
C PRO A 21 -6.40 16.80 -20.38
N SER A 22 -6.89 16.78 -19.15
CA SER A 22 -6.18 16.12 -18.05
C SER A 22 -6.40 14.61 -18.08
N PRO A 23 -5.37 13.82 -17.84
CA PRO A 23 -5.52 12.37 -17.65
C PRO A 23 -6.22 12.01 -16.33
N VAL A 24 -6.28 12.94 -15.37
CA VAL A 24 -6.93 12.76 -14.06
C VAL A 24 -7.97 13.83 -13.81
N ASP A 25 -8.96 13.52 -12.98
CA ASP A 25 -9.96 14.47 -12.48
C ASP A 25 -9.84 14.56 -10.95
N PRO A 26 -8.89 15.35 -10.43
CA PRO A 26 -8.55 15.39 -9.03
C PRO A 26 -9.72 15.87 -8.19
N ILE A 27 -10.18 15.03 -7.27
CA ILE A 27 -11.19 15.42 -6.29
C ILE A 27 -10.55 16.20 -5.13
N LEU A 28 -11.33 17.10 -4.54
CA LEU A 28 -10.93 17.79 -3.33
C LEU A 28 -11.07 16.81 -2.16
N ASN A 29 -9.96 16.45 -1.53
CA ASN A 29 -9.97 15.62 -0.33
C ASN A 29 -10.37 16.43 0.92
N SER A 30 -11.41 17.26 0.79
CA SER A 30 -11.88 18.16 1.85
C SER A 30 -12.52 17.44 3.06
N THR A 31 -12.66 16.12 2.99
CA THR A 31 -13.22 15.32 4.08
C THR A 31 -12.20 14.98 5.17
N PHE A 32 -10.91 15.24 4.92
CA PHE A 32 -9.86 14.98 5.89
C PHE A 32 -9.22 16.28 6.33
N GLU A 33 -9.47 16.68 7.57
CA GLU A 33 -8.65 17.68 8.23
C GLU A 33 -7.34 17.00 8.63
N LYS A 34 -6.38 16.95 7.69
CA LYS A 34 -5.11 16.29 7.94
C LYS A 34 -4.23 17.14 8.83
N LYS A 35 -3.76 16.53 9.92
CA LYS A 35 -2.75 17.07 10.82
C LYS A 35 -1.53 16.17 10.76
N THR A 36 -0.54 16.54 9.94
CA THR A 36 0.72 15.80 9.90
C THR A 36 1.34 15.79 11.30
N PRO A 37 1.60 14.60 11.90
CA PRO A 37 2.12 14.53 13.24
C PRO A 37 3.55 15.04 13.30
N LYS A 38 3.92 15.64 14.43
CA LYS A 38 5.30 16.02 14.70
C LYS A 38 6.14 14.78 14.98
N PHE A 39 7.40 14.81 14.54
CA PHE A 39 8.38 13.74 14.83
C PHE A 39 8.90 13.84 16.27
N GLU A 40 8.02 13.60 17.23
CA GLU A 40 8.25 13.62 18.68
C GLU A 40 7.75 12.30 19.32
N GLY A 41 8.15 12.02 20.56
CA GLY A 41 7.74 10.79 21.26
C GLY A 41 8.13 9.53 20.51
N ALA A 42 7.17 8.66 20.21
CA ALA A 42 7.36 7.41 19.47
C ALA A 42 7.84 7.65 18.01
N LEU A 43 7.57 8.82 17.45
CA LEU A 43 8.03 9.24 16.12
C LEU A 43 9.36 9.97 16.14
N LYS A 44 9.99 10.19 17.31
CA LYS A 44 11.30 10.88 17.40
C LYS A 44 12.27 10.29 16.39
N VAL A 45 12.90 11.18 15.60
CA VAL A 45 13.85 10.80 14.54
C VAL A 45 14.95 9.91 15.11
N ASN A 46 15.22 8.82 14.45
CA ASN A 46 16.28 7.87 14.78
C ASN A 46 16.91 7.28 13.50
N SER A 47 17.89 6.42 13.64
CA SER A 47 18.61 5.78 12.53
C SER A 47 18.59 4.25 12.62
N MET A 48 17.55 3.67 13.19
CA MET A 48 17.49 2.21 13.38
C MET A 48 17.54 1.45 12.06
N LEU A 49 16.88 1.95 11.01
CA LEU A 49 16.89 1.29 9.70
C LEU A 49 18.25 1.36 8.99
N THR A 50 19.18 2.20 9.42
CA THR A 50 20.55 2.19 8.86
C THR A 50 21.36 0.95 9.26
N LYS A 51 20.89 0.16 10.23
CA LYS A 51 21.47 -1.12 10.63
C LYS A 51 20.98 -2.30 9.78
N THR A 52 20.10 -2.05 8.79
CA THR A 52 19.50 -3.09 7.95
C THR A 52 20.55 -3.70 7.01
N GLU A 53 20.62 -5.03 7.01
CA GLU A 53 21.35 -5.80 6.01
C GLU A 53 20.54 -5.91 4.73
N ARG A 54 21.17 -5.76 3.55
CA ARG A 54 20.54 -5.90 2.24
C ARG A 54 20.75 -7.32 1.71
N LEU A 55 19.70 -8.13 1.74
CA LEU A 55 19.72 -9.49 1.22
C LEU A 55 19.40 -9.50 -0.28
N PHE A 56 20.03 -10.38 -1.03
CA PHE A 56 19.81 -10.58 -2.48
C PHE A 56 19.98 -9.32 -3.33
N GLU A 57 20.82 -8.37 -2.90
CA GLU A 57 21.01 -7.09 -3.61
C GLU A 57 21.38 -7.32 -5.07
N GLY A 58 20.64 -6.67 -5.98
CA GLY A 58 20.78 -6.83 -7.43
C GLY A 58 20.24 -8.15 -8.00
N LYS A 59 19.71 -9.06 -7.18
CA LYS A 59 19.13 -10.34 -7.62
C LYS A 59 17.60 -10.35 -7.61
N VAL A 60 16.99 -9.45 -6.84
CA VAL A 60 15.54 -9.23 -6.78
C VAL A 60 15.24 -7.81 -7.18
N PHE A 61 14.01 -7.57 -7.65
CA PHE A 61 13.56 -6.23 -7.97
C PHE A 61 12.12 -6.05 -7.50
N GLY A 62 11.90 -5.06 -6.63
CA GLY A 62 10.60 -4.77 -6.04
C GLY A 62 10.00 -5.95 -5.28
N PRO A 63 10.71 -6.57 -4.30
CA PRO A 63 10.15 -7.64 -3.46
C PRO A 63 9.11 -7.05 -2.50
N GLU A 64 7.89 -6.89 -2.98
CA GLU A 64 6.86 -6.11 -2.31
C GLU A 64 6.28 -6.80 -1.08
N SER A 65 6.03 -8.11 -1.18
CA SER A 65 5.54 -8.90 -0.06
C SER A 65 6.31 -10.19 0.11
N MET A 66 6.14 -10.79 1.26
CA MET A 66 6.80 -12.02 1.69
C MET A 66 5.79 -12.99 2.28
N ALA A 67 6.01 -14.27 2.03
CA ALA A 67 5.37 -15.33 2.76
C ALA A 67 6.43 -16.35 3.21
N VAL A 68 6.26 -16.90 4.39
CA VAL A 68 7.16 -17.89 4.99
C VAL A 68 6.40 -19.19 5.12
N ASP A 69 6.97 -20.26 4.57
CA ASP A 69 6.39 -21.61 4.71
C ASP A 69 6.61 -22.17 6.13
N SER A 70 6.03 -23.34 6.41
CA SER A 70 6.17 -24.03 7.69
C SER A 70 7.61 -24.44 8.04
N LYS A 71 8.53 -24.36 7.07
CA LYS A 71 9.96 -24.65 7.23
C LYS A 71 10.81 -23.39 7.41
N GLY A 72 10.17 -22.19 7.43
CA GLY A 72 10.87 -20.91 7.51
C GLY A 72 11.50 -20.47 6.20
N THR A 73 11.09 -21.02 5.05
CA THR A 73 11.58 -20.63 3.73
C THR A 73 10.81 -19.41 3.23
N VAL A 74 11.52 -18.39 2.75
CA VAL A 74 10.93 -17.20 2.15
C VAL A 74 10.83 -17.40 0.63
N GLU A 75 9.59 -17.31 0.09
CA GLU A 75 9.34 -17.46 -1.34
C GLU A 75 9.15 -16.11 -2.03
N PHE A 76 9.76 -15.98 -3.23
CA PHE A 76 9.67 -14.78 -4.09
C PHE A 76 9.15 -15.15 -5.49
N TRP A 77 8.10 -14.43 -5.94
CA TRP A 77 7.54 -14.63 -7.26
C TRP A 77 7.76 -13.40 -8.16
N SER A 78 8.66 -13.52 -9.12
CA SER A 78 9.02 -12.42 -10.02
C SER A 78 8.71 -12.65 -11.51
N LYS A 79 8.01 -13.73 -11.91
CA LYS A 79 8.03 -14.13 -13.33
C LYS A 79 6.77 -13.87 -14.16
N CYS A 80 5.59 -13.66 -13.58
CA CYS A 80 4.36 -13.46 -14.36
C CYS A 80 3.40 -12.53 -13.62
N GLY A 81 3.02 -11.42 -14.23
CA GLY A 81 2.12 -10.45 -13.63
C GLY A 81 2.81 -9.44 -12.71
N ARG A 82 2.07 -8.95 -11.75
CA ARG A 82 2.55 -8.09 -10.65
C ARG A 82 2.02 -8.65 -9.34
N PRO A 83 2.64 -9.68 -8.77
CA PRO A 83 2.30 -10.16 -7.43
C PRO A 83 2.67 -9.10 -6.41
N LEU A 84 1.73 -8.77 -5.54
CA LEU A 84 1.86 -7.75 -4.51
C LEU A 84 1.70 -8.36 -3.12
N GLY A 85 0.49 -8.79 -2.74
CA GLY A 85 0.26 -9.48 -1.49
C GLY A 85 0.34 -11.00 -1.62
N MET A 86 0.86 -11.69 -0.60
CA MET A 86 0.90 -13.14 -0.60
C MET A 86 0.82 -13.73 0.81
N ARG A 87 0.15 -14.90 0.91
CA ARG A 87 0.03 -15.69 2.14
C ARG A 87 0.05 -17.18 1.81
N PHE A 88 0.67 -17.99 2.63
CA PHE A 88 0.42 -19.43 2.56
C PHE A 88 -1.01 -19.77 2.99
N ASP A 89 -1.57 -20.78 2.34
CA ASP A 89 -2.83 -21.38 2.79
C ASP A 89 -2.64 -22.00 4.20
N ARG A 90 -3.76 -22.38 4.81
CA ARG A 90 -3.75 -22.95 6.18
C ARG A 90 -2.90 -24.20 6.34
N ASN A 91 -2.69 -24.93 5.27
CA ASN A 91 -1.90 -26.16 5.29
C ASN A 91 -0.39 -25.87 5.10
N GLY A 92 -0.03 -24.61 4.75
CA GLY A 92 1.34 -24.21 4.45
C GLY A 92 1.87 -24.83 3.16
N ILE A 93 0.99 -25.28 2.26
CA ILE A 93 1.36 -26.00 1.03
C ILE A 93 1.29 -25.07 -0.18
N ASN A 94 0.18 -24.33 -0.34
CA ASN A 94 -0.02 -23.45 -1.46
C ASN A 94 0.08 -21.98 -1.05
N LEU A 95 0.69 -21.21 -1.90
CA LEU A 95 0.78 -19.76 -1.76
C LEU A 95 -0.42 -19.11 -2.46
N ILE A 96 -1.21 -18.36 -1.73
CA ILE A 96 -2.26 -17.51 -2.30
C ILE A 96 -1.65 -16.15 -2.58
N VAL A 97 -1.84 -15.67 -3.81
CA VAL A 97 -1.20 -14.45 -4.32
C VAL A 97 -2.26 -13.48 -4.82
N ALA A 98 -2.18 -12.25 -4.36
CA ALA A 98 -2.88 -11.11 -4.95
C ALA A 98 -2.02 -10.54 -6.08
N ASP A 99 -2.41 -10.80 -7.33
CA ASP A 99 -1.71 -10.27 -8.49
C ASP A 99 -2.53 -9.16 -9.14
N ALA A 100 -1.91 -8.01 -9.34
CA ALA A 100 -2.58 -6.82 -9.83
C ALA A 100 -3.19 -6.96 -11.24
N TYR A 101 -2.68 -7.90 -12.05
CA TYR A 101 -3.13 -8.14 -13.42
C TYR A 101 -3.85 -9.47 -13.62
N PHE A 102 -3.57 -10.46 -12.76
CA PHE A 102 -4.17 -11.80 -12.88
C PHE A 102 -5.21 -12.11 -11.79
N GLY A 103 -5.37 -11.22 -10.79
CA GLY A 103 -6.35 -11.39 -9.72
C GLY A 103 -5.83 -12.27 -8.57
N LEU A 104 -6.66 -13.16 -8.03
CA LEU A 104 -6.23 -14.10 -7.00
C LEU A 104 -5.75 -15.40 -7.63
N LEU A 105 -4.53 -15.79 -7.24
CA LEU A 105 -3.88 -17.01 -7.70
C LEU A 105 -3.61 -17.95 -6.52
N GLU A 106 -3.65 -19.25 -6.81
CA GLU A 106 -3.12 -20.31 -5.95
C GLU A 106 -1.89 -20.90 -6.63
N VAL A 107 -0.77 -20.90 -5.95
CA VAL A 107 0.51 -21.36 -6.48
C VAL A 107 1.08 -22.42 -5.56
N ASN A 108 1.43 -23.56 -6.14
CA ASN A 108 2.17 -24.57 -5.40
C ASN A 108 3.67 -24.36 -5.63
N PRO A 109 4.46 -23.99 -4.59
CA PRO A 109 5.89 -23.67 -4.77
C PRO A 109 6.74 -24.88 -5.19
N GLU A 110 6.36 -26.10 -4.78
CA GLU A 110 7.10 -27.31 -5.12
C GLU A 110 6.86 -27.76 -6.56
N THR A 111 5.58 -27.86 -6.97
CA THR A 111 5.20 -28.35 -8.32
C THR A 111 5.21 -27.27 -9.37
N LYS A 112 5.30 -25.98 -8.97
CA LYS A 112 5.22 -24.79 -9.85
C LYS A 112 3.87 -24.64 -10.56
N VAL A 113 2.85 -25.36 -10.12
CA VAL A 113 1.49 -25.26 -10.68
C VAL A 113 0.84 -23.97 -10.21
N VAL A 114 0.32 -23.20 -11.13
CA VAL A 114 -0.44 -21.95 -10.89
C VAL A 114 -1.89 -22.17 -11.31
N LYS A 115 -2.82 -21.84 -10.42
CA LYS A 115 -4.26 -21.85 -10.65
C LYS A 115 -4.85 -20.46 -10.41
N ILE A 116 -5.65 -19.96 -11.33
CA ILE A 116 -6.40 -18.72 -11.13
C ILE A 116 -7.64 -19.04 -10.30
N LEU A 117 -7.72 -18.45 -9.11
CA LEU A 117 -8.90 -18.57 -8.23
C LEU A 117 -9.98 -17.58 -8.62
N LEU A 118 -9.60 -16.32 -8.84
CA LEU A 118 -10.52 -15.24 -9.16
C LEU A 118 -9.88 -14.32 -10.22
N PRO A 119 -10.25 -14.47 -11.51
CA PRO A 119 -9.71 -13.62 -12.56
C PRO A 119 -10.26 -12.18 -12.44
N PRO A 120 -9.49 -11.14 -12.84
CA PRO A 120 -9.90 -9.74 -12.71
C PRO A 120 -11.21 -9.42 -13.45
N ALA A 121 -11.47 -10.08 -14.55
CA ALA A 121 -12.70 -9.90 -15.35
C ALA A 121 -13.97 -10.27 -14.60
N THR A 122 -13.90 -11.14 -13.59
CA THR A 122 -15.05 -11.48 -12.73
C THR A 122 -15.61 -10.22 -12.08
N GLY A 123 -14.73 -9.39 -11.49
CA GLY A 123 -15.13 -8.15 -10.87
C GLY A 123 -16.24 -8.30 -9.84
N PHE A 124 -16.90 -7.21 -9.52
CA PHE A 124 -18.09 -7.18 -8.67
C PHE A 124 -19.10 -6.16 -9.21
N ASN A 125 -20.38 -6.53 -9.32
CA ASN A 125 -21.46 -5.69 -9.86
C ASN A 125 -21.09 -5.03 -11.21
N GLY A 126 -20.52 -5.83 -12.14
CA GLY A 126 -20.13 -5.38 -13.48
C GLY A 126 -18.88 -4.52 -13.55
N LYS A 127 -18.21 -4.25 -12.43
CA LYS A 127 -16.94 -3.52 -12.39
C LYS A 127 -15.79 -4.51 -12.19
N PRO A 128 -14.88 -4.68 -13.17
CA PRO A 128 -13.74 -5.59 -13.05
C PRO A 128 -12.82 -5.16 -11.89
N PHE A 129 -12.02 -6.10 -11.40
CA PHE A 129 -10.88 -5.77 -10.56
C PHE A 129 -9.77 -5.20 -11.44
N ARG A 130 -9.25 -4.05 -11.08
CA ARG A 130 -8.23 -3.37 -11.86
C ARG A 130 -6.88 -3.38 -11.19
N PHE A 131 -6.86 -3.50 -9.86
CA PHE A 131 -5.66 -3.41 -9.08
C PHE A 131 -5.77 -4.23 -7.79
N VAL A 132 -5.91 -5.56 -7.92
CA VAL A 132 -5.84 -6.45 -6.77
C VAL A 132 -4.47 -6.28 -6.11
N ASN A 133 -4.46 -5.99 -4.79
CA ASN A 133 -3.24 -5.56 -4.12
C ASN A 133 -2.79 -6.50 -3.00
N HIS A 134 -3.53 -6.58 -1.91
CA HIS A 134 -3.10 -7.32 -0.73
C HIS A 134 -4.17 -8.32 -0.29
N LEU A 135 -3.78 -9.30 0.52
CA LEU A 135 -4.71 -10.30 1.05
C LEU A 135 -4.30 -10.78 2.43
N ASP A 136 -5.29 -11.30 3.17
CA ASP A 136 -5.12 -12.17 4.32
C ASP A 136 -6.17 -13.28 4.30
N ILE A 137 -5.95 -14.38 5.04
CA ILE A 137 -6.77 -15.59 4.97
C ILE A 137 -7.15 -16.02 6.38
N ASP A 138 -8.46 -16.22 6.62
CA ASP A 138 -8.97 -16.70 7.91
C ASP A 138 -8.89 -18.23 8.04
N GLU A 139 -9.33 -18.72 9.20
CA GLU A 139 -9.32 -20.16 9.51
C GLU A 139 -10.23 -21.01 8.65
N ASP A 140 -11.29 -20.42 8.13
CA ASP A 140 -12.29 -21.10 7.28
C ASP A 140 -11.86 -21.14 5.80
N GLY A 141 -10.78 -20.47 5.45
CA GLY A 141 -10.26 -20.33 4.10
C GLY A 141 -10.90 -19.19 3.33
N THR A 142 -11.49 -18.23 4.00
CA THR A 142 -11.95 -16.99 3.38
C THR A 142 -10.77 -16.09 3.12
N ILE A 143 -10.60 -15.68 1.87
CA ILE A 143 -9.58 -14.70 1.46
C ILE A 143 -10.20 -13.32 1.54
N PHE A 144 -9.70 -12.48 2.43
CA PHE A 144 -9.98 -11.04 2.44
C PHE A 144 -8.92 -10.35 1.60
N PHE A 145 -9.33 -9.57 0.63
CA PHE A 145 -8.40 -8.92 -0.28
C PHE A 145 -8.82 -7.50 -0.63
N THR A 146 -7.86 -6.70 -1.04
CA THR A 146 -8.06 -5.33 -1.49
C THR A 146 -7.94 -5.22 -3.00
N ASP A 147 -8.79 -4.39 -3.61
CA ASP A 147 -8.64 -3.87 -4.95
C ASP A 147 -8.44 -2.36 -4.82
N SER A 148 -7.22 -1.89 -5.07
CA SER A 148 -6.82 -0.51 -4.79
C SER A 148 -7.63 0.51 -5.58
N SER A 149 -8.07 0.14 -6.78
CA SER A 149 -8.86 0.99 -7.66
C SER A 149 -9.73 0.15 -8.60
N ALA A 150 -11.00 0.51 -8.75
CA ALA A 150 -11.85 -0.01 -9.80
C ALA A 150 -11.70 0.75 -11.14
N LYS A 151 -10.90 1.83 -11.15
CA LYS A 151 -10.67 2.70 -12.30
C LYS A 151 -9.29 2.51 -12.91
N TRP A 152 -8.23 2.52 -12.09
CA TRP A 152 -6.84 2.55 -12.50
C TRP A 152 -6.17 1.18 -12.34
N GLN A 153 -5.29 0.84 -13.26
CA GLN A 153 -4.46 -0.38 -13.15
C GLN A 153 -3.16 -0.09 -12.38
N ALA A 154 -2.45 -1.12 -11.95
CA ALA A 154 -1.23 -1.00 -11.15
C ALA A 154 -0.15 -0.09 -11.79
N HIS A 155 0.09 -0.19 -13.10
CA HIS A 155 1.03 0.70 -13.79
C HIS A 155 0.57 2.16 -13.84
N GLN A 156 -0.67 2.44 -13.48
CA GLN A 156 -1.30 3.76 -13.38
C GLN A 156 -1.48 4.22 -11.92
N ALA A 157 -0.82 3.57 -10.96
CA ALA A 157 -0.95 3.89 -9.53
C ALA A 157 -0.73 5.38 -9.23
N SER A 158 0.24 6.02 -9.90
CA SER A 158 0.49 7.45 -9.75
C SER A 158 -0.70 8.32 -10.18
N TYR A 159 -1.47 7.89 -11.18
CA TYR A 159 -2.68 8.59 -11.62
C TYR A 159 -3.80 8.45 -10.60
N SER A 160 -4.03 7.22 -10.09
CA SER A 160 -4.98 6.97 -9.00
C SER A 160 -4.68 7.84 -7.78
N PHE A 161 -3.41 7.90 -7.39
CA PHE A 161 -2.94 8.72 -6.28
C PHE A 161 -3.16 10.22 -6.51
N PHE A 162 -2.73 10.77 -7.66
CA PHE A 162 -2.90 12.19 -7.99
C PHE A 162 -4.37 12.60 -8.14
N GLU A 163 -5.23 11.71 -8.60
CA GLU A 163 -6.66 11.96 -8.67
C GLU A 163 -7.31 12.03 -7.28
N GLY A 164 -6.77 11.29 -6.31
CA GLY A 164 -7.42 11.00 -5.03
C GLY A 164 -8.57 10.03 -5.23
N ASP A 165 -8.36 9.03 -6.12
CA ASP A 165 -9.35 8.01 -6.45
C ASP A 165 -9.87 7.30 -5.20
N LYS A 166 -11.19 7.23 -5.08
CA LYS A 166 -11.90 6.57 -3.98
C LYS A 166 -12.76 5.40 -4.48
N THR A 167 -12.27 4.69 -5.48
CA THR A 167 -12.95 3.50 -5.99
C THR A 167 -12.36 2.19 -5.48
N GLY A 168 -11.49 2.29 -4.46
CA GLY A 168 -10.91 1.13 -3.78
C GLY A 168 -11.96 0.31 -3.04
N ARG A 169 -11.73 -1.00 -2.95
CA ARG A 169 -12.67 -1.97 -2.37
C ARG A 169 -11.96 -2.94 -1.43
N LEU A 170 -12.68 -3.35 -0.38
CA LEU A 170 -12.36 -4.53 0.43
C LEU A 170 -13.34 -5.62 0.09
N MET A 171 -12.83 -6.80 -0.23
CA MET A 171 -13.60 -7.95 -0.71
C MET A 171 -13.34 -9.18 0.17
N ALA A 172 -14.29 -10.09 0.21
CA ALA A 172 -14.13 -11.45 0.72
C ALA A 172 -14.40 -12.47 -0.41
N TYR A 173 -13.54 -13.48 -0.54
CA TYR A 173 -13.70 -14.59 -1.45
C TYR A 173 -13.63 -15.91 -0.70
N HIS A 174 -14.72 -16.66 -0.73
CA HIS A 174 -14.84 -17.93 -0.02
C HIS A 174 -14.35 -19.08 -0.88
N LEU A 175 -13.17 -19.63 -0.58
CA LEU A 175 -12.54 -20.68 -1.39
C LEU A 175 -13.41 -21.92 -1.59
N LYS A 176 -14.23 -22.31 -0.59
CA LYS A 176 -15.06 -23.52 -0.65
C LYS A 176 -16.30 -23.36 -1.53
N THR A 177 -16.90 -22.17 -1.53
CA THR A 177 -18.17 -21.91 -2.23
C THR A 177 -17.97 -21.15 -3.55
N GLY A 178 -16.86 -20.45 -3.69
CA GLY A 178 -16.61 -19.50 -4.77
C GLY A 178 -17.41 -18.20 -4.63
N GLU A 179 -18.06 -17.98 -3.48
CA GLU A 179 -18.82 -16.77 -3.22
C GLU A 179 -17.90 -15.57 -3.05
N LEU A 180 -18.31 -14.45 -3.65
CA LEU A 180 -17.61 -13.17 -3.61
C LEU A 180 -18.50 -12.11 -2.96
N GLU A 181 -17.99 -11.45 -1.94
CA GLU A 181 -18.69 -10.43 -1.17
C GLU A 181 -17.93 -9.10 -1.18
N LEU A 182 -18.66 -7.98 -1.31
CA LEU A 182 -18.13 -6.64 -1.11
C LEU A 182 -18.31 -6.23 0.35
N LEU A 183 -17.23 -6.02 1.07
CA LEU A 183 -17.25 -5.63 2.48
C LEU A 183 -17.22 -4.11 2.66
N MET A 184 -16.33 -3.42 1.93
CA MET A 184 -16.24 -1.96 1.93
C MET A 184 -16.03 -1.45 0.50
N ASP A 185 -16.61 -0.30 0.21
CA ASP A 185 -16.48 0.45 -1.05
C ASP A 185 -16.04 1.89 -0.76
N GLY A 186 -15.58 2.59 -1.77
CA GLY A 186 -15.21 3.99 -1.64
C GLY A 186 -13.92 4.25 -0.87
N LEU A 187 -13.01 3.28 -0.81
CA LEU A 187 -11.72 3.42 -0.15
C LEU A 187 -10.72 4.21 -1.02
N TYR A 188 -9.92 5.04 -0.36
CA TYR A 188 -8.88 5.85 -1.01
C TYR A 188 -7.61 5.04 -1.21
N PHE A 189 -7.51 4.34 -2.33
CA PHE A 189 -6.41 3.43 -2.65
C PHE A 189 -6.24 2.36 -1.55
N ALA A 190 -7.18 1.40 -1.50
CA ALA A 190 -7.13 0.28 -0.56
C ALA A 190 -5.85 -0.53 -0.77
N ASN A 191 -5.03 -0.67 0.26
CA ASN A 191 -3.73 -1.35 0.21
C ASN A 191 -3.71 -2.53 1.19
N GLY A 192 -2.84 -2.57 2.16
CA GLY A 192 -2.73 -3.67 3.10
C GLY A 192 -4.03 -4.06 3.79
N VAL A 193 -4.27 -5.35 3.96
CA VAL A 193 -5.36 -5.89 4.79
C VAL A 193 -4.79 -6.92 5.77
N GLN A 194 -5.25 -6.87 7.02
CA GLN A 194 -4.81 -7.77 8.07
C GLN A 194 -6.00 -8.18 8.96
N ILE A 195 -6.14 -9.47 9.19
CA ILE A 195 -7.09 -10.01 10.17
C ILE A 195 -6.54 -9.74 11.57
N SER A 196 -7.41 -9.30 12.48
CA SER A 196 -7.06 -9.15 13.89
C SER A 196 -6.66 -10.49 14.53
N PRO A 197 -5.85 -10.49 15.57
CA PRO A 197 -5.50 -11.71 16.30
C PRO A 197 -6.72 -12.45 16.85
N GLU A 198 -7.77 -11.72 17.21
CA GLU A 198 -9.05 -12.23 17.69
C GLU A 198 -9.93 -12.80 16.57
N GLY A 199 -9.62 -12.49 15.31
CA GLY A 199 -10.36 -12.91 14.13
C GLY A 199 -11.77 -12.31 14.05
N ASP A 200 -12.01 -11.15 14.66
CA ASP A 200 -13.31 -10.48 14.72
C ASP A 200 -13.41 -9.24 13.83
N HIS A 201 -12.28 -8.68 13.42
CA HIS A 201 -12.22 -7.54 12.52
C HIS A 201 -11.03 -7.58 11.55
N LEU A 202 -11.11 -6.78 10.51
CA LEU A 202 -10.06 -6.51 9.54
C LEU A 202 -9.52 -5.10 9.75
N LEU A 203 -8.22 -4.93 9.63
CA LEU A 203 -7.58 -3.64 9.45
C LEU A 203 -7.27 -3.46 7.97
N VAL A 204 -7.67 -2.33 7.40
CA VAL A 204 -7.53 -2.03 5.97
C VAL A 204 -6.86 -0.68 5.80
N VAL A 205 -5.74 -0.68 5.11
CA VAL A 205 -4.98 0.54 4.84
C VAL A 205 -5.63 1.33 3.71
N GLU A 206 -5.92 2.60 3.95
CA GLU A 206 -6.22 3.59 2.93
C GLU A 206 -4.98 4.45 2.65
N TYR A 207 -4.21 4.04 1.67
CA TYR A 207 -2.94 4.65 1.29
C TYR A 207 -3.05 6.16 1.08
N ALA A 208 -3.93 6.59 0.17
CA ALA A 208 -4.06 8.00 -0.20
C ALA A 208 -4.73 8.86 0.88
N ALA A 209 -5.38 8.26 1.87
CA ALA A 209 -5.97 8.94 3.03
C ALA A 209 -5.07 8.95 4.27
N SER A 210 -3.93 8.25 4.23
CA SER A 210 -2.97 8.15 5.35
C SER A 210 -3.60 7.69 6.65
N ARG A 211 -4.45 6.68 6.54
CA ARG A 211 -5.18 6.11 7.67
C ARG A 211 -5.37 4.62 7.52
N ILE A 212 -5.82 3.98 8.59
CA ILE A 212 -6.21 2.58 8.61
C ILE A 212 -7.65 2.52 9.12
N MET A 213 -8.48 1.78 8.41
CA MET A 213 -9.86 1.50 8.77
C MET A 213 -9.96 0.17 9.50
N LYS A 214 -10.91 0.04 10.40
CA LYS A 214 -11.33 -1.22 11.02
C LYS A 214 -12.70 -1.60 10.45
N TYR A 215 -12.84 -2.85 10.02
CA TYR A 215 -14.10 -3.42 9.56
C TYR A 215 -14.42 -4.70 10.36
N TYR A 216 -15.57 -4.74 11.02
CA TYR A 216 -15.97 -5.86 11.86
C TYR A 216 -16.56 -7.01 11.03
N ILE A 217 -15.96 -8.21 11.13
CA ILE A 217 -16.41 -9.42 10.43
C ILE A 217 -17.20 -10.37 11.33
N LYS A 218 -17.13 -10.17 12.65
CA LYS A 218 -17.88 -10.97 13.65
C LYS A 218 -18.46 -10.09 14.77
N GLY A 219 -19.32 -10.67 15.59
CA GLY A 219 -19.92 -10.04 16.75
C GLY A 219 -21.05 -9.05 16.41
N GLU A 220 -21.46 -8.26 17.41
CA GLU A 220 -22.60 -7.31 17.31
C GLU A 220 -22.34 -6.16 16.31
N ASN A 221 -21.09 -5.87 16.05
CA ASN A 221 -20.68 -4.82 15.12
C ASN A 221 -20.44 -5.33 13.70
N LYS A 222 -20.68 -6.62 13.40
CA LYS A 222 -20.46 -7.17 12.07
C LYS A 222 -21.05 -6.28 10.98
N GLY A 223 -20.26 -5.98 9.95
CA GLY A 223 -20.65 -5.12 8.83
C GLY A 223 -20.45 -3.62 9.06
N LYS A 224 -20.06 -3.20 10.28
CA LYS A 224 -19.71 -1.81 10.55
C LYS A 224 -18.23 -1.55 10.36
N SER A 225 -17.90 -0.30 10.07
CA SER A 225 -16.50 0.17 9.97
C SER A 225 -16.29 1.44 10.78
N GLU A 226 -15.06 1.64 11.23
CA GLU A 226 -14.61 2.85 11.92
C GLU A 226 -13.16 3.15 11.56
N VAL A 227 -12.70 4.36 11.87
CA VAL A 227 -11.29 4.71 11.73
C VAL A 227 -10.51 4.07 12.88
N PHE A 228 -9.50 3.27 12.57
CA PHE A 228 -8.59 2.66 13.54
C PHE A 228 -7.48 3.64 13.94
N VAL A 229 -6.83 4.23 12.95
CA VAL A 229 -5.83 5.30 13.14
C VAL A 229 -5.83 6.21 11.93
N GLU A 230 -5.68 7.49 12.16
CA GLU A 230 -5.57 8.50 11.10
C GLU A 230 -4.38 9.44 11.33
N ASN A 231 -4.13 10.31 10.36
CA ASN A 231 -3.03 11.27 10.41
C ASN A 231 -1.64 10.60 10.58
N LEU A 232 -1.43 9.48 9.89
CA LEU A 232 -0.12 8.85 9.85
C LEU A 232 0.92 9.80 9.19
N PRO A 233 2.22 9.69 9.53
CA PRO A 233 3.26 10.62 9.08
C PRO A 233 3.67 10.48 7.61
N GLY A 234 2.96 9.68 6.84
CA GLY A 234 3.22 9.39 5.43
C GLY A 234 2.12 8.53 4.83
N TYR A 235 2.43 7.91 3.72
CA TYR A 235 1.52 7.00 3.01
C TYR A 235 1.77 5.56 3.46
N PRO A 236 0.83 4.98 4.25
CA PRO A 236 0.95 3.59 4.71
C PRO A 236 0.72 2.63 3.55
N ASP A 237 1.46 1.52 3.54
CA ASP A 237 1.37 0.49 2.52
C ASP A 237 0.75 -0.79 3.11
N ASN A 238 1.55 -1.79 3.49
CA ASN A 238 1.02 -2.99 4.10
C ASN A 238 1.09 -2.93 5.64
N ILE A 239 0.18 -3.69 6.27
CA ILE A 239 0.08 -3.86 7.72
C ILE A 239 0.22 -5.35 8.06
N ARG A 240 1.03 -5.66 9.06
CA ARG A 240 1.32 -7.03 9.53
C ARG A 240 1.30 -7.12 11.05
N PRO A 241 1.08 -8.31 11.61
CA PRO A 241 1.22 -8.51 13.04
C PRO A 241 2.64 -8.18 13.53
N SER A 242 2.74 -7.62 14.73
CA SER A 242 3.99 -7.46 15.45
C SER A 242 4.11 -8.54 16.54
N SER A 243 5.34 -9.01 16.77
CA SER A 243 5.65 -9.93 17.87
C SER A 243 5.36 -9.33 19.26
N SER A 244 5.21 -8.01 19.36
CA SER A 244 4.77 -7.33 20.59
C SER A 244 3.25 -7.43 20.83
N GLY A 245 2.50 -8.01 19.91
CA GLY A 245 1.05 -8.18 19.96
C GLY A 245 0.25 -7.04 19.32
N GLY A 246 0.92 -6.07 18.69
CA GLY A 246 0.32 -5.02 17.87
C GLY A 246 0.52 -5.25 16.37
N TYR A 247 0.85 -4.18 15.63
CA TYR A 247 0.99 -4.23 14.17
C TYR A 247 2.18 -3.40 13.69
N TRP A 248 2.92 -3.92 12.72
CA TRP A 248 3.85 -3.15 11.91
C TRP A 248 3.14 -2.57 10.70
N VAL A 249 3.43 -1.32 10.40
CA VAL A 249 2.94 -0.60 9.22
C VAL A 249 4.14 -0.09 8.42
N ALA A 250 4.24 -0.54 7.19
CA ALA A 250 5.22 -0.04 6.24
C ALA A 250 4.80 1.34 5.73
N MET A 251 5.74 2.28 5.66
CA MET A 251 5.48 3.61 5.12
C MET A 251 6.21 3.76 3.79
N SER A 252 5.45 3.84 2.71
CA SER A 252 6.06 3.93 1.37
C SER A 252 6.69 5.29 1.09
N MET A 253 6.15 6.33 1.69
CA MET A 253 6.64 7.70 1.55
C MET A 253 6.27 8.50 2.79
N VAL A 254 7.21 9.29 3.31
CA VAL A 254 6.98 10.23 4.41
C VAL A 254 6.47 11.55 3.82
N PHE A 255 5.61 12.27 4.58
CA PHE A 255 5.13 13.56 4.14
C PHE A 255 6.21 14.63 4.16
N THR A 256 6.15 15.48 3.15
CA THR A 256 6.75 16.81 3.18
C THR A 256 5.62 17.85 3.19
N GLU A 257 5.86 19.03 3.73
CA GLU A 257 4.86 20.12 3.71
C GLU A 257 4.33 20.40 2.29
N PHE A 258 5.23 20.32 1.30
CA PHE A 258 4.86 20.53 -0.10
C PHE A 258 3.93 19.43 -0.63
N ASN A 259 4.27 18.16 -0.40
CA ASN A 259 3.47 17.04 -0.87
C ASN A 259 2.10 17.02 -0.19
N ASP A 260 2.07 17.30 1.10
CA ASP A 260 0.85 17.38 1.89
C ASP A 260 -0.08 18.47 1.36
N MET A 261 0.45 19.69 1.20
CA MET A 261 -0.28 20.80 0.63
C MET A 261 -0.82 20.49 -0.77
N LEU A 262 0.01 19.94 -1.67
CA LEU A 262 -0.38 19.64 -3.05
C LEU A 262 -1.49 18.59 -3.10
N MET A 263 -1.36 17.52 -2.32
CA MET A 263 -2.29 16.40 -2.39
C MET A 263 -3.66 16.69 -1.75
N TYR A 264 -3.69 17.50 -0.69
CA TYR A 264 -4.93 17.74 0.06
C TYR A 264 -5.60 19.07 -0.26
N SER A 265 -4.85 20.12 -0.65
CA SER A 265 -5.39 21.48 -0.77
C SER A 265 -5.59 21.97 -2.19
N TYR A 266 -4.85 21.46 -3.17
CA TYR A 266 -4.80 22.07 -4.51
C TYR A 266 -5.13 21.11 -5.68
N PRO A 267 -6.40 20.69 -5.86
CA PRO A 267 -6.78 19.78 -6.95
C PRO A 267 -6.50 20.38 -8.34
N ARG A 268 -6.65 21.71 -8.52
CA ARG A 268 -6.32 22.38 -9.78
C ARG A 268 -4.83 22.33 -10.12
N ALA A 269 -3.96 22.42 -9.11
CA ALA A 269 -2.51 22.26 -9.30
C ALA A 269 -2.18 20.82 -9.70
N ARG A 270 -2.78 19.81 -9.05
CA ARG A 270 -2.63 18.41 -9.44
C ARG A 270 -3.08 18.15 -10.87
N ASN A 271 -4.23 18.72 -11.27
CA ASN A 271 -4.73 18.66 -12.63
C ASN A 271 -3.73 19.26 -13.64
N PHE A 272 -3.19 20.44 -13.35
CA PHE A 272 -2.17 21.09 -14.19
C PHE A 272 -0.89 20.24 -14.31
N LEU A 273 -0.36 19.77 -13.18
CA LEU A 273 0.84 18.92 -13.16
C LEU A 273 0.66 17.64 -13.97
N ALA A 274 -0.52 17.02 -13.89
CA ALA A 274 -0.84 15.82 -14.64
C ALA A 274 -0.92 16.04 -16.16
N LYS A 275 -1.19 17.27 -16.63
CA LYS A 275 -1.18 17.64 -18.04
C LYS A 275 0.24 17.84 -18.59
N VAL A 276 1.15 18.29 -17.72
CA VAL A 276 2.50 18.73 -18.14
C VAL A 276 3.53 17.63 -17.92
N PHE A 277 3.38 16.85 -16.87
CA PHE A 277 4.38 15.85 -16.44
C PHE A 277 3.87 14.43 -16.55
N TYR A 278 4.79 13.51 -16.83
CA TYR A 278 4.53 12.09 -16.68
C TYR A 278 4.51 11.75 -15.17
N LEU A 279 3.32 11.47 -14.64
CA LEU A 279 3.09 11.36 -13.19
C LEU A 279 3.97 10.32 -12.48
N PRO A 280 4.26 9.12 -13.04
CA PRO A 280 5.16 8.18 -12.38
C PRO A 280 6.55 8.76 -12.13
N TRP A 281 7.07 9.55 -13.08
CA TRP A 281 8.35 10.24 -12.89
C TRP A 281 8.27 11.32 -11.82
N LEU A 282 7.20 12.10 -11.82
CA LEU A 282 7.00 13.19 -10.85
C LEU A 282 6.90 12.66 -9.41
N VAL A 283 6.14 11.60 -9.19
CA VAL A 283 5.99 10.97 -7.86
C VAL A 283 7.33 10.44 -7.34
N ASN A 284 8.08 9.74 -8.19
CA ASN A 284 9.39 9.21 -7.81
C ASN A 284 10.43 10.29 -7.53
N PHE A 285 10.38 11.39 -8.29
CA PHE A 285 11.32 12.50 -8.11
C PHE A 285 11.00 13.38 -6.90
N ALA A 286 9.70 13.60 -6.61
CA ALA A 286 9.26 14.49 -5.55
C ALA A 286 9.20 13.83 -4.17
N GLY A 287 9.26 12.49 -4.11
CA GLY A 287 9.25 11.74 -2.85
C GLY A 287 10.57 11.91 -2.08
N PRO A 288 10.53 12.13 -0.75
CA PRO A 288 11.74 12.14 0.06
C PRO A 288 12.34 10.73 0.12
N ASN A 289 13.66 10.67 0.02
CA ASN A 289 14.38 9.41 0.23
C ASN A 289 14.52 9.16 1.73
N TYR A 290 13.46 8.66 2.37
CA TYR A 290 13.34 8.51 3.81
C TYR A 290 12.67 7.17 4.14
N GLY A 291 13.42 6.26 4.75
CA GLY A 291 12.88 5.00 5.24
C GLY A 291 12.14 5.18 6.56
N LEU A 292 10.91 4.65 6.64
CA LEU A 292 10.10 4.69 7.87
C LEU A 292 9.22 3.45 7.98
N ILE A 293 9.22 2.83 9.15
CA ILE A 293 8.20 1.86 9.57
C ILE A 293 7.67 2.25 10.94
N LEU A 294 6.40 1.94 11.18
CA LEU A 294 5.71 2.23 12.43
C LEU A 294 5.26 0.96 13.10
N GLU A 295 5.33 0.92 14.41
CA GLU A 295 4.64 -0.09 15.21
C GLU A 295 3.46 0.55 15.92
N LEU A 296 2.29 -0.08 15.79
CA LEU A 296 1.04 0.31 16.46
C LEU A 296 0.69 -0.71 17.54
N ASP A 297 0.07 -0.25 18.61
CA ASP A 297 -0.61 -1.15 19.55
C ASP A 297 -1.96 -1.64 18.97
N ARG A 298 -2.67 -2.47 19.71
CA ARG A 298 -4.01 -3.00 19.33
C ARG A 298 -5.10 -1.93 19.24
N ASN A 299 -4.85 -0.74 19.73
CA ASN A 299 -5.77 0.40 19.71
C ASN A 299 -5.40 1.45 18.66
N GLY A 300 -4.34 1.22 17.88
CA GLY A 300 -3.88 2.14 16.83
C GLY A 300 -2.93 3.23 17.32
N HIS A 301 -2.45 3.19 18.58
CA HIS A 301 -1.46 4.16 19.04
C HIS A 301 -0.06 3.77 18.53
N ILE A 302 0.68 4.74 18.01
CA ILE A 302 2.06 4.54 17.59
C ILE A 302 2.93 4.34 18.84
N THR A 303 3.54 3.17 18.98
CA THR A 303 4.39 2.79 20.12
C THR A 303 5.85 3.06 19.87
N ARG A 304 6.30 2.81 18.62
CA ARG A 304 7.67 3.11 18.18
C ARG A 304 7.74 3.28 16.66
N SER A 305 8.86 3.84 16.21
CA SER A 305 9.19 3.91 14.79
C SER A 305 10.65 3.59 14.54
N PHE A 306 10.96 2.98 13.40
CA PHE A 306 12.33 2.80 12.94
C PHE A 306 12.52 3.58 11.65
N GLN A 307 13.66 4.26 11.53
CA GLN A 307 13.86 5.28 10.52
C GLN A 307 15.26 5.20 9.89
N ASP A 308 15.34 5.56 8.61
CA ASP A 308 16.55 5.98 7.93
C ASP A 308 16.30 7.35 7.29
N PRO A 309 16.60 8.44 8.01
CA PRO A 309 16.32 9.80 7.52
C PRO A 309 17.08 10.19 6.27
N THR A 310 18.14 9.47 5.95
CA THR A 310 18.98 9.72 4.77
C THR A 310 18.59 8.83 3.59
N GLY A 311 17.87 7.74 3.85
CA GLY A 311 17.59 6.70 2.87
C GLY A 311 18.84 6.03 2.29
N SER A 312 19.95 6.11 3.00
CA SER A 312 21.24 5.59 2.53
C SER A 312 21.31 4.07 2.54
N VAL A 313 20.59 3.44 3.47
CA VAL A 313 20.51 1.98 3.62
C VAL A 313 19.13 1.48 3.24
N VAL A 314 18.09 2.06 3.83
CA VAL A 314 16.69 1.74 3.53
C VAL A 314 16.04 3.00 2.99
N PRO A 315 15.97 3.15 1.66
CA PRO A 315 15.29 4.29 1.05
C PRO A 315 13.79 4.24 1.36
N GLY A 316 13.04 5.27 1.00
CA GLY A 316 11.59 5.21 0.97
C GLY A 316 11.08 4.03 0.14
N HIS A 317 9.76 3.93 -0.04
CA HIS A 317 9.11 2.84 -0.80
C HIS A 317 9.07 1.48 -0.08
N ILE A 318 9.15 1.49 1.27
CA ILE A 318 8.94 0.28 2.06
C ILE A 318 7.46 -0.10 1.94
N SER A 319 7.20 -1.34 1.49
CA SER A 319 5.85 -1.83 1.26
C SER A 319 5.40 -2.85 2.30
N GLU A 320 6.31 -3.59 2.90
CA GLU A 320 6.00 -4.69 3.80
C GLU A 320 6.97 -4.72 4.99
N VAL A 321 6.48 -5.13 6.16
CA VAL A 321 7.30 -5.48 7.34
C VAL A 321 6.85 -6.83 7.85
N TYR A 322 7.69 -7.84 7.74
CA TYR A 322 7.44 -9.14 8.36
C TYR A 322 8.29 -9.29 9.61
N ASP A 323 7.66 -9.63 10.74
CA ASP A 323 8.29 -9.77 12.06
C ASP A 323 8.28 -11.25 12.46
N ASP A 324 9.49 -11.87 12.60
CA ASP A 324 9.62 -13.25 13.07
C ASP A 324 9.86 -13.34 14.59
N GLY A 325 9.83 -12.21 15.29
CA GLY A 325 10.08 -12.08 16.72
C GLY A 325 11.52 -11.69 17.08
N ASN A 326 12.50 -11.87 16.18
CA ASN A 326 13.89 -11.49 16.36
C ASN A 326 14.40 -10.59 15.24
N VAL A 327 13.83 -10.73 14.08
CA VAL A 327 14.24 -10.06 12.85
C VAL A 327 13.02 -9.43 12.16
N LEU A 328 13.19 -8.23 11.66
CA LEU A 328 12.25 -7.64 10.70
C LEU A 328 12.78 -7.82 9.29
N TYR A 329 11.94 -8.34 8.40
CA TYR A 329 12.20 -8.36 6.97
C TYR A 329 11.39 -7.25 6.32
N LEU A 330 12.06 -6.44 5.49
CA LEU A 330 11.48 -5.24 4.87
C LEU A 330 11.35 -5.45 3.36
N GLY A 331 10.12 -5.48 2.88
CA GLY A 331 9.80 -5.50 1.46
C GLY A 331 9.74 -4.08 0.87
N SER A 332 9.84 -3.99 -0.45
CA SER A 332 9.74 -2.73 -1.18
C SER A 332 9.27 -2.98 -2.61
N TYR A 333 8.42 -2.12 -3.12
CA TYR A 333 8.01 -2.22 -4.53
C TYR A 333 9.03 -1.65 -5.53
N GLN A 334 10.14 -1.06 -5.05
CA GLN A 334 11.18 -0.47 -5.92
C GLN A 334 12.61 -0.94 -5.63
N SER A 335 12.92 -1.36 -4.41
CA SER A 335 14.28 -1.74 -4.05
C SER A 335 14.76 -2.99 -4.79
N SER A 336 16.06 -3.08 -5.00
CA SER A 336 16.71 -4.25 -5.58
C SER A 336 17.22 -5.25 -4.53
N PHE A 337 16.69 -5.19 -3.33
CA PHE A 337 17.07 -6.03 -2.19
C PHE A 337 15.88 -6.25 -1.25
N LEU A 338 15.99 -7.27 -0.41
CA LEU A 338 15.17 -7.48 0.77
C LEU A 338 15.94 -6.96 1.98
N GLY A 339 15.30 -6.12 2.81
CA GLY A 339 15.90 -5.64 4.05
C GLY A 339 15.81 -6.69 5.16
N LYS A 340 16.86 -6.86 5.95
CA LYS A 340 16.88 -7.66 7.17
C LYS A 340 17.42 -6.82 8.32
N LEU A 341 16.62 -6.65 9.37
CA LEU A 341 16.97 -5.87 10.56
C LEU A 341 16.83 -6.73 11.82
N GLU A 342 17.92 -6.96 12.52
CA GLU A 342 17.90 -7.63 13.82
C GLU A 342 17.26 -6.74 14.88
N LEU A 343 16.31 -7.28 15.67
CA LEU A 343 15.63 -6.56 16.74
C LEU A 343 16.39 -6.56 18.07
N LYS A 344 17.36 -7.45 18.22
CA LYS A 344 18.21 -7.53 19.42
C LYS A 344 19.54 -6.86 19.13
N ASP A 345 19.94 -5.95 20.05
CA ASP A 345 21.28 -5.36 20.09
C ASP A 345 22.32 -6.41 20.52
#